data_f282db07322a92773af8a7183501740a
#
_entry.id   f282db07322a92773af8a7183501740a
#
_cell.length_a   1.000
_cell.length_b   1.000
_cell.length_c   1.000
_cell.angle_alpha   90.00
_cell.angle_beta   90.00
_cell.angle_gamma   90.00
#
_symmetry.space_group_name_H-M   'P 1'
#
loop_
_entity.id
_entity.type
_entity.pdbx_description
1 polymer ?
#
loop_
_entity_poly.entity_id
_entity_poly.type
_entity_poly.pdbx_seq_one_letter_code
_entity_poly.pdbx_strand_id
1 'polypeptide(L)'
;MTRNTYDFTMIPKNIYERKHMTQFDPLFNVSNKTIIVTGASSGLGVTFAEFLASRGANVVISARREDKLEELKNKILERNQSAMSISCDVTDSSQVAAMFNDAEERFGRVDVIVNNAGQIAEAGAVPEKITDEMFEQTVRVNLLGLWYCCREAGQRMLRDGLGGSIINLSSVAGLNGMRGMPAAYQATKGAVATLTKSLAASWADRGIRVNAIAPGWFPSEMTGAWVRQSAFRHHISNNSPMGRIGKPDELTGTLLLLASEASSFINGQVISVDGGISSSTGLPFFTEEMFQYMEKAVPGGMAKRIKPD
;
A
#
# COMPACT_ATOMS: atom_id res chain seq x y z
N MET A 1 -14.41 34.69 -32.77
CA MET A 1 -14.90 33.99 -31.57
C MET A 1 -15.70 32.77 -32.05
N THR A 2 -15.04 31.65 -32.20
CA THR A 2 -15.68 30.40 -32.64
C THR A 2 -15.81 29.50 -31.38
N ARG A 3 -17.05 29.26 -30.96
CA ARG A 3 -17.39 28.32 -29.89
C ARG A 3 -17.16 26.90 -30.39
N ASN A 4 -16.18 26.18 -29.85
CA ASN A 4 -16.09 24.74 -30.01
C ASN A 4 -17.17 24.09 -29.14
N THR A 5 -18.23 23.63 -29.79
CA THR A 5 -19.23 22.75 -29.19
C THR A 5 -18.68 21.32 -29.24
N TYR A 6 -18.35 20.74 -28.09
CA TYR A 6 -18.04 19.32 -27.99
C TYR A 6 -19.31 18.50 -28.25
N ASP A 7 -19.28 17.69 -29.29
CA ASP A 7 -20.34 16.77 -29.65
C ASP A 7 -20.24 15.49 -28.80
N PHE A 8 -21.17 15.32 -27.86
CA PHE A 8 -21.26 14.17 -26.94
C PHE A 8 -22.01 12.97 -27.53
N THR A 9 -22.32 12.94 -28.84
CA THR A 9 -23.13 11.86 -29.42
C THR A 9 -22.37 10.63 -29.88
N MET A 10 -21.04 10.55 -29.67
CA MET A 10 -20.18 9.44 -30.11
C MET A 10 -19.80 8.49 -28.99
N ILE A 11 -20.72 8.13 -28.09
CA ILE A 11 -20.54 6.99 -27.21
C ILE A 11 -21.11 5.75 -27.91
N PRO A 12 -20.31 4.75 -28.28
CA PRO A 12 -20.82 3.52 -28.89
C PRO A 12 -21.75 2.79 -27.92
N LYS A 13 -22.99 2.52 -28.35
CA LYS A 13 -24.01 1.81 -27.56
C LYS A 13 -23.67 0.34 -27.25
N ASN A 14 -22.49 -0.18 -27.59
CA ASN A 14 -22.12 -1.59 -27.51
C ASN A 14 -21.14 -1.94 -26.38
N ILE A 15 -21.13 -1.18 -25.28
CA ILE A 15 -20.24 -1.47 -24.14
C ILE A 15 -20.76 -2.62 -23.23
N TYR A 16 -21.95 -3.15 -23.44
CA TYR A 16 -22.59 -4.10 -22.52
C TYR A 16 -22.93 -5.48 -23.08
N GLU A 17 -22.38 -5.91 -24.21
CA GLU A 17 -22.44 -7.34 -24.53
C GLU A 17 -21.43 -8.11 -23.65
N ARG A 18 -21.88 -8.54 -22.46
CA ARG A 18 -21.18 -9.50 -21.61
C ARG A 18 -21.09 -10.84 -22.33
N LYS A 19 -20.05 -11.07 -23.11
CA LYS A 19 -19.55 -12.42 -23.33
C LYS A 19 -18.94 -12.90 -22.02
N HIS A 20 -19.41 -14.00 -21.50
CA HIS A 20 -18.80 -14.73 -20.39
C HIS A 20 -17.37 -15.11 -20.75
N MET A 21 -16.43 -14.26 -20.43
CA MET A 21 -15.00 -14.56 -20.41
C MET A 21 -14.45 -14.17 -19.05
N THR A 22 -13.81 -15.13 -18.41
CA THR A 22 -12.93 -14.98 -17.24
C THR A 22 -11.67 -14.15 -17.57
N GLN A 23 -11.78 -13.18 -18.44
CA GLN A 23 -10.68 -12.32 -18.83
C GLN A 23 -10.73 -11.07 -17.94
N PHE A 24 -9.67 -10.82 -17.19
CA PHE A 24 -9.51 -9.59 -16.41
C PHE A 24 -9.64 -8.39 -17.34
N ASP A 25 -10.25 -7.29 -16.83
CA ASP A 25 -10.31 -6.01 -17.55
C ASP A 25 -8.89 -5.62 -17.98
N PRO A 26 -8.65 -5.33 -19.29
CA PRO A 26 -7.33 -4.97 -19.80
C PRO A 26 -6.65 -3.84 -19.03
N LEU A 27 -7.41 -2.87 -18.51
CA LEU A 27 -6.88 -1.76 -17.72
C LEU A 27 -6.22 -2.24 -16.42
N PHE A 28 -6.75 -3.30 -15.80
CA PHE A 28 -6.26 -3.87 -14.54
C PHE A 28 -5.40 -5.11 -14.75
N ASN A 29 -4.93 -5.36 -15.98
CA ASN A 29 -4.14 -6.53 -16.29
C ASN A 29 -2.70 -6.37 -15.80
N VAL A 30 -2.26 -7.33 -14.99
CA VAL A 30 -0.87 -7.48 -14.53
C VAL A 30 -0.29 -8.85 -14.92
N SER A 31 -0.98 -9.62 -15.77
CA SER A 31 -0.52 -10.93 -16.22
C SER A 31 0.85 -10.81 -16.91
N ASN A 32 1.76 -11.71 -16.55
CA ASN A 32 3.15 -11.77 -17.04
C ASN A 32 4.03 -10.56 -16.64
N LYS A 33 3.51 -9.55 -15.91
CA LYS A 33 4.37 -8.51 -15.33
C LYS A 33 5.23 -9.09 -14.23
N THR A 34 6.50 -8.75 -14.20
CA THR A 34 7.40 -9.10 -13.09
C THR A 34 7.24 -8.08 -11.97
N ILE A 35 6.80 -8.55 -10.82
CA ILE A 35 6.48 -7.69 -9.66
C ILE A 35 7.27 -8.13 -8.45
N ILE A 36 8.15 -7.27 -7.94
CA ILE A 36 8.87 -7.51 -6.69
C ILE A 36 8.01 -7.02 -5.51
N VAL A 37 7.89 -7.85 -4.47
CA VAL A 37 7.24 -7.48 -3.19
C VAL A 37 8.26 -7.67 -2.07
N THR A 38 8.71 -6.57 -1.48
CA THR A 38 9.63 -6.62 -0.33
C THR A 38 8.86 -6.79 0.99
N GLY A 39 9.50 -7.42 2.00
CA GLY A 39 8.84 -7.71 3.27
C GLY A 39 7.72 -8.76 3.15
N ALA A 40 7.85 -9.69 2.20
CA ALA A 40 6.82 -10.67 1.88
C ALA A 40 6.79 -11.90 2.81
N SER A 41 7.59 -11.93 3.87
CA SER A 41 7.62 -13.08 4.80
C SER A 41 6.47 -13.07 5.82
N SER A 42 5.66 -12.01 5.89
CA SER A 42 4.51 -11.91 6.81
C SER A 42 3.55 -10.77 6.46
N GLY A 43 2.39 -10.77 7.08
CA GLY A 43 1.44 -9.66 7.07
C GLY A 43 0.98 -9.24 5.69
N LEU A 44 0.97 -7.94 5.42
CA LEU A 44 0.47 -7.38 4.17
C LEU A 44 1.26 -7.85 2.94
N GLY A 45 2.57 -8.08 3.09
CA GLY A 45 3.42 -8.55 2.00
C GLY A 45 3.00 -9.93 1.47
N VAL A 46 2.57 -10.83 2.35
CA VAL A 46 2.00 -12.14 1.97
C VAL A 46 0.71 -11.93 1.17
N THR A 47 -0.21 -11.12 1.68
CA THR A 47 -1.48 -10.81 1.00
C THR A 47 -1.25 -10.21 -0.39
N PHE A 48 -0.31 -9.28 -0.51
CA PHE A 48 0.04 -8.64 -1.78
C PHE A 48 0.61 -9.65 -2.78
N ALA A 49 1.55 -10.50 -2.33
CA ALA A 49 2.17 -11.51 -3.18
C ALA A 49 1.16 -12.54 -3.69
N GLU A 50 0.35 -13.13 -2.81
CA GLU A 50 -0.70 -14.08 -3.19
C GLU A 50 -1.72 -13.48 -4.16
N PHE A 51 -2.14 -12.25 -3.88
CA PHE A 51 -3.10 -11.55 -4.73
C PHE A 51 -2.53 -11.28 -6.13
N LEU A 52 -1.31 -10.72 -6.23
CA LEU A 52 -0.70 -10.41 -7.52
C LEU A 52 -0.43 -11.69 -8.34
N ALA A 53 0.04 -12.76 -7.69
CA ALA A 53 0.19 -14.07 -8.32
C ALA A 53 -1.14 -14.62 -8.85
N SER A 54 -2.24 -14.46 -8.10
CA SER A 54 -3.58 -14.86 -8.54
C SER A 54 -4.10 -14.08 -9.75
N ARG A 55 -3.49 -12.92 -10.04
CA ARG A 55 -3.76 -12.09 -11.22
C ARG A 55 -2.82 -12.38 -12.40
N GLY A 56 -2.00 -13.45 -12.28
CA GLY A 56 -1.11 -13.90 -13.34
C GLY A 56 0.24 -13.19 -13.42
N ALA A 57 0.60 -12.41 -12.40
CA ALA A 57 1.91 -11.79 -12.33
C ALA A 57 3.00 -12.83 -11.99
N ASN A 58 4.23 -12.60 -12.48
CA ASN A 58 5.44 -13.26 -12.01
C ASN A 58 5.89 -12.55 -10.73
N VAL A 59 5.67 -13.15 -9.56
CA VAL A 59 5.93 -12.48 -8.29
C VAL A 59 7.28 -12.86 -7.71
N VAL A 60 8.12 -11.88 -7.47
CA VAL A 60 9.39 -12.03 -6.72
C VAL A 60 9.12 -11.60 -5.28
N ILE A 61 9.11 -12.58 -4.37
CA ILE A 61 8.89 -12.35 -2.95
C ILE A 61 10.22 -12.24 -2.22
N SER A 62 10.40 -11.15 -1.47
CA SER A 62 11.68 -10.88 -0.84
C SER A 62 11.53 -10.47 0.62
N ALA A 63 12.37 -11.02 1.48
CA ALA A 63 12.53 -10.71 2.90
C ALA A 63 13.78 -11.39 3.45
N ARG A 64 14.07 -11.22 4.76
CA ARG A 64 15.22 -11.87 5.45
C ARG A 64 14.94 -13.32 5.88
N ARG A 65 13.65 -13.67 6.12
CA ARG A 65 13.26 -15.00 6.63
C ARG A 65 13.04 -15.95 5.46
N GLU A 66 14.06 -16.70 5.13
CA GLU A 66 14.07 -17.60 3.99
C GLU A 66 13.05 -18.73 4.11
N ASP A 67 12.93 -19.33 5.29
CA ASP A 67 11.93 -20.36 5.58
C ASP A 67 10.50 -19.91 5.26
N LYS A 68 10.15 -18.70 5.64
CA LYS A 68 8.82 -18.10 5.38
C LYS A 68 8.61 -17.76 3.90
N LEU A 69 9.66 -17.36 3.22
CA LEU A 69 9.58 -17.10 1.78
C LEU A 69 9.37 -18.40 1.00
N GLU A 70 10.08 -19.48 1.36
CA GLU A 70 9.92 -20.80 0.73
C GLU A 70 8.51 -21.37 0.96
N GLU A 71 7.97 -21.23 2.18
CA GLU A 71 6.58 -21.60 2.49
C GLU A 71 5.59 -20.87 1.59
N LEU A 72 5.73 -19.53 1.48
CA LEU A 72 4.85 -18.71 0.64
C LEU A 72 5.00 -19.04 -0.87
N LYS A 73 6.25 -19.19 -1.34
CA LYS A 73 6.52 -19.57 -2.74
C LYS A 73 5.83 -20.88 -3.08
N ASN A 74 6.00 -21.91 -2.26
CA ASN A 74 5.40 -23.21 -2.51
C ASN A 74 3.87 -23.14 -2.56
N LYS A 75 3.25 -22.40 -1.63
CA LYS A 75 1.81 -22.14 -1.62
C LYS A 75 1.29 -21.46 -2.91
N ILE A 76 2.08 -20.53 -3.48
CA ILE A 76 1.75 -19.89 -4.75
C ILE A 76 1.90 -20.86 -5.91
N LEU A 77 3.01 -21.63 -5.96
CA LEU A 77 3.27 -22.61 -7.02
C LEU A 77 2.24 -23.75 -7.05
N GLU A 78 1.77 -24.21 -5.89
CA GLU A 78 0.69 -25.25 -5.78
C GLU A 78 -0.62 -24.82 -6.45
N ARG A 79 -0.83 -23.51 -6.63
CA ARG A 79 -2.01 -22.96 -7.33
C ARG A 79 -1.75 -22.74 -8.83
N ASN A 80 -0.67 -23.30 -9.39
CA ASN A 80 -0.23 -23.08 -10.77
C ASN A 80 0.03 -21.60 -11.10
N GLN A 81 0.52 -20.84 -10.13
CA GLN A 81 0.89 -19.44 -10.25
C GLN A 81 2.42 -19.31 -10.25
N SER A 82 2.96 -18.15 -10.62
CA SER A 82 4.39 -17.91 -10.78
C SER A 82 4.97 -17.14 -9.58
N ALA A 83 5.98 -17.72 -8.93
CA ALA A 83 6.70 -17.07 -7.84
C ALA A 83 8.17 -17.47 -7.80
N MET A 84 9.00 -16.54 -7.29
CA MET A 84 10.40 -16.74 -6.92
C MET A 84 10.65 -16.12 -5.54
N SER A 85 11.40 -16.79 -4.68
CA SER A 85 11.82 -16.31 -3.36
C SER A 85 13.25 -15.85 -3.38
N ILE A 86 13.55 -14.69 -2.79
CA ILE A 86 14.91 -14.15 -2.67
C ILE A 86 15.11 -13.63 -1.25
N SER A 87 16.10 -14.22 -0.54
CA SER A 87 16.52 -13.68 0.77
C SER A 87 17.25 -12.36 0.55
N CYS A 88 16.75 -11.28 1.16
CA CYS A 88 17.34 -9.95 1.04
C CYS A 88 17.06 -9.10 2.28
N ASP A 89 18.11 -8.52 2.83
CA ASP A 89 17.99 -7.41 3.76
C ASP A 89 17.99 -6.09 2.96
N VAL A 90 16.86 -5.40 2.93
CA VAL A 90 16.72 -4.13 2.18
C VAL A 90 17.66 -3.04 2.70
N THR A 91 18.24 -3.18 3.90
CA THR A 91 19.22 -2.22 4.44
C THR A 91 20.62 -2.37 3.84
N ASP A 92 20.84 -3.44 3.08
CA ASP A 92 22.06 -3.70 2.32
C ASP A 92 21.80 -3.45 0.83
N SER A 93 22.37 -2.36 0.29
CA SER A 93 22.17 -1.96 -1.09
C SER A 93 22.74 -2.97 -2.11
N SER A 94 23.74 -3.78 -1.72
CA SER A 94 24.30 -4.81 -2.59
C SER A 94 23.35 -6.02 -2.72
N GLN A 95 22.69 -6.39 -1.63
CA GLN A 95 21.65 -7.44 -1.67
C GLN A 95 20.42 -6.97 -2.44
N VAL A 96 20.05 -5.68 -2.33
CA VAL A 96 18.98 -5.11 -3.15
C VAL A 96 19.35 -5.19 -4.63
N ALA A 97 20.56 -4.82 -5.02
CA ALA A 97 21.02 -4.93 -6.42
C ALA A 97 21.00 -6.40 -6.92
N ALA A 98 21.47 -7.34 -6.09
CA ALA A 98 21.44 -8.79 -6.40
C ALA A 98 20.00 -9.28 -6.59
N MET A 99 19.06 -8.89 -5.70
CA MET A 99 17.64 -9.25 -5.83
C MET A 99 17.06 -8.84 -7.19
N PHE A 100 17.37 -7.66 -7.68
CA PHE A 100 16.91 -7.24 -9.00
C PHE A 100 17.61 -8.02 -10.14
N ASN A 101 18.91 -8.35 -10.01
CA ASN A 101 19.61 -9.17 -11.02
C ASN A 101 18.95 -10.55 -11.15
N ASP A 102 18.71 -11.22 -10.03
CA ASP A 102 18.09 -12.54 -9.99
C ASP A 102 16.65 -12.51 -10.55
N ALA A 103 15.90 -11.44 -10.24
CA ALA A 103 14.55 -11.24 -10.77
C ALA A 103 14.58 -11.08 -12.31
N GLU A 104 15.52 -10.26 -12.84
CA GLU A 104 15.69 -10.05 -14.28
C GLU A 104 16.18 -11.31 -15.00
N GLU A 105 17.10 -12.06 -14.40
CA GLU A 105 17.57 -13.34 -14.96
C GLU A 105 16.42 -14.35 -15.09
N ARG A 106 15.53 -14.40 -14.11
CA ARG A 106 14.45 -15.39 -14.05
C ARG A 106 13.23 -15.02 -14.91
N PHE A 107 12.84 -13.77 -14.93
CA PHE A 107 11.55 -13.30 -15.48
C PHE A 107 11.68 -12.17 -16.52
N GLY A 108 12.89 -11.75 -16.82
CA GLY A 108 13.13 -10.58 -17.65
C GLY A 108 13.01 -9.28 -16.83
N ARG A 109 12.60 -8.20 -17.48
CA ARG A 109 12.52 -6.88 -16.81
C ARG A 109 11.62 -6.88 -15.57
N VAL A 110 11.92 -6.02 -14.64
CA VAL A 110 11.03 -5.72 -13.50
C VAL A 110 10.08 -4.58 -13.87
N ASP A 111 8.77 -4.86 -13.91
CA ASP A 111 7.73 -3.90 -14.27
C ASP A 111 7.23 -3.09 -13.08
N VAL A 112 7.16 -3.73 -11.91
CA VAL A 112 6.60 -3.14 -10.70
C VAL A 112 7.44 -3.53 -9.49
N ILE A 113 7.64 -2.59 -8.56
CA ILE A 113 8.10 -2.92 -7.21
C ILE A 113 7.10 -2.41 -6.17
N VAL A 114 6.80 -3.26 -5.18
CA VAL A 114 6.03 -2.95 -3.99
C VAL A 114 6.98 -2.90 -2.79
N ASN A 115 7.34 -1.69 -2.38
CA ASN A 115 8.21 -1.43 -1.24
C ASN A 115 7.41 -1.53 0.06
N ASN A 116 7.16 -2.78 0.50
CA ASN A 116 6.36 -3.07 1.68
C ASN A 116 7.21 -3.38 2.92
N ALA A 117 8.51 -3.70 2.77
CA ALA A 117 9.39 -3.94 3.91
C ALA A 117 9.33 -2.78 4.92
N GLY A 118 9.17 -3.11 6.19
CA GLY A 118 9.08 -2.11 7.26
C GLY A 118 9.10 -2.74 8.63
N GLN A 119 9.44 -1.93 9.63
CA GLN A 119 9.48 -2.33 11.04
C GLN A 119 9.20 -1.14 11.97
N ILE A 120 9.03 -1.45 13.24
CA ILE A 120 8.92 -0.49 14.36
C ILE A 120 9.86 -1.02 15.45
N ALA A 121 11.07 -0.46 15.55
CA ALA A 121 12.04 -0.88 16.57
C ALA A 121 11.71 -0.30 17.95
N GLU A 122 11.06 0.87 17.96
CA GLU A 122 10.69 1.64 19.16
C GLU A 122 9.25 1.37 19.64
N ALA A 123 8.66 0.20 19.29
CA ALA A 123 7.29 -0.14 19.65
C ALA A 123 7.06 -0.08 21.18
N GLY A 124 6.07 0.73 21.59
CA GLY A 124 5.69 0.91 23.00
C GLY A 124 6.54 1.92 23.78
N ALA A 125 7.60 2.48 23.19
CA ALA A 125 8.39 3.52 23.83
C ALA A 125 7.72 4.89 23.72
N VAL A 126 7.80 5.69 24.78
CA VAL A 126 7.45 7.12 24.75
C VAL A 126 8.62 7.91 24.13
N PRO A 127 8.37 9.06 23.47
CA PRO A 127 9.39 9.75 22.68
C PRO A 127 10.71 10.00 23.42
N GLU A 128 10.66 10.39 24.67
CA GLU A 128 11.82 10.69 25.51
C GLU A 128 12.60 9.44 26.00
N LYS A 129 12.11 8.24 25.67
CA LYS A 129 12.77 6.94 25.96
C LYS A 129 13.22 6.20 24.71
N ILE A 130 12.99 6.75 23.53
CA ILE A 130 13.50 6.19 22.29
C ILE A 130 15.02 6.42 22.26
N THR A 131 15.79 5.32 22.15
CA THR A 131 17.24 5.45 21.97
C THR A 131 17.60 5.77 20.53
N ASP A 132 18.83 6.30 20.32
CA ASP A 132 19.32 6.60 18.97
C ASP A 132 19.34 5.32 18.11
N GLU A 133 19.71 4.17 18.68
CA GLU A 133 19.75 2.88 17.98
C GLU A 133 18.35 2.43 17.52
N MET A 134 17.33 2.58 18.37
CA MET A 134 15.93 2.27 17.99
C MET A 134 15.45 3.15 16.84
N PHE A 135 15.75 4.45 16.95
CA PHE A 135 15.39 5.42 15.92
C PHE A 135 16.08 5.09 14.60
N GLU A 136 17.40 4.93 14.62
CA GLU A 136 18.21 4.59 13.44
C GLU A 136 17.77 3.27 12.81
N GLN A 137 17.48 2.25 13.60
CA GLN A 137 17.04 0.96 13.10
C GLN A 137 15.73 1.09 12.30
N THR A 138 14.77 1.86 12.79
CA THR A 138 13.52 2.14 12.05
C THR A 138 13.80 2.94 10.78
N VAL A 139 14.67 3.94 10.82
CA VAL A 139 15.09 4.74 9.64
C VAL A 139 15.77 3.86 8.60
N ARG A 140 16.69 3.00 9.00
CA ARG A 140 17.44 2.11 8.09
C ARG A 140 16.52 1.25 7.25
N VAL A 141 15.52 0.62 7.86
CA VAL A 141 14.60 -0.26 7.12
C VAL A 141 13.56 0.55 6.34
N ASN A 142 12.84 1.46 7.05
CA ASN A 142 11.65 2.08 6.48
C ASN A 142 11.95 3.17 5.45
N LEU A 143 13.12 3.80 5.54
CA LEU A 143 13.50 4.90 4.65
C LEU A 143 14.69 4.56 3.77
N LEU A 144 15.84 4.17 4.32
CA LEU A 144 17.03 3.89 3.50
C LEU A 144 16.85 2.62 2.67
N GLY A 145 16.30 1.55 3.24
CA GLY A 145 15.99 0.32 2.50
C GLY A 145 14.99 0.55 1.37
N LEU A 146 13.93 1.31 1.64
CA LEU A 146 12.98 1.71 0.61
C LEU A 146 13.66 2.56 -0.48
N TRP A 147 14.52 3.49 -0.10
CA TRP A 147 15.29 4.31 -1.05
C TRP A 147 16.18 3.45 -1.95
N TYR A 148 16.90 2.47 -1.40
CA TYR A 148 17.74 1.57 -2.21
C TYR A 148 16.90 0.80 -3.23
N CYS A 149 15.75 0.29 -2.84
CA CYS A 149 14.81 -0.37 -3.75
C CYS A 149 14.27 0.58 -4.83
N CYS A 150 13.86 1.80 -4.47
CA CYS A 150 13.40 2.81 -5.43
C CYS A 150 14.51 3.17 -6.44
N ARG A 151 15.74 3.36 -5.96
CA ARG A 151 16.90 3.70 -6.81
C ARG A 151 17.18 2.59 -7.81
N GLU A 152 17.28 1.33 -7.36
CA GLU A 152 17.53 0.19 -8.24
C GLU A 152 16.42 0.01 -9.27
N ALA A 153 15.16 0.09 -8.87
CA ALA A 153 14.03 0.04 -9.79
C ALA A 153 14.12 1.17 -10.83
N GLY A 154 14.33 2.41 -10.37
CA GLY A 154 14.43 3.57 -11.24
C GLY A 154 15.57 3.44 -12.27
N GLN A 155 16.76 3.02 -11.84
CA GLN A 155 17.92 2.83 -12.74
C GLN A 155 17.61 1.81 -13.86
N ARG A 156 16.96 0.68 -13.53
CA ARG A 156 16.62 -0.38 -14.49
C ARG A 156 15.51 0.04 -15.44
N MET A 157 14.41 0.60 -14.89
CA MET A 157 13.30 1.11 -15.68
C MET A 157 13.74 2.22 -16.66
N LEU A 158 14.71 3.08 -16.23
CA LEU A 158 15.31 4.10 -17.10
C LEU A 158 16.24 3.50 -18.16
N ARG A 159 17.07 2.52 -17.80
CA ARG A 159 17.95 1.80 -18.73
C ARG A 159 17.13 1.15 -19.85
N ASP A 160 16.03 0.51 -19.48
CA ASP A 160 15.18 -0.23 -20.41
C ASP A 160 14.29 0.71 -21.27
N GLY A 161 14.08 1.95 -20.85
CA GLY A 161 13.29 2.95 -21.56
C GLY A 161 11.78 2.65 -21.67
N LEU A 162 11.30 1.64 -20.93
CA LEU A 162 9.91 1.16 -20.99
C LEU A 162 9.06 1.63 -19.81
N GLY A 163 9.64 2.46 -18.93
CA GLY A 163 8.96 2.92 -17.73
C GLY A 163 8.67 1.82 -16.70
N GLY A 164 7.72 2.06 -15.81
CA GLY A 164 7.32 1.10 -14.77
C GLY A 164 6.53 1.73 -13.64
N SER A 165 6.23 0.95 -12.59
CA SER A 165 5.51 1.42 -11.43
C SER A 165 6.24 1.10 -10.11
N ILE A 166 6.44 2.12 -9.28
CA ILE A 166 7.00 2.00 -7.93
C ILE A 166 5.88 2.31 -6.93
N ILE A 167 5.56 1.34 -6.08
CA ILE A 167 4.48 1.43 -5.10
C ILE A 167 5.09 1.37 -3.70
N ASN A 168 5.04 2.48 -2.98
CA ASN A 168 5.61 2.60 -1.64
C ASN A 168 4.55 2.39 -0.56
N LEU A 169 4.87 1.66 0.51
CA LEU A 169 4.01 1.57 1.68
C LEU A 169 4.36 2.67 2.69
N SER A 170 3.54 3.75 2.68
CA SER A 170 3.51 4.76 3.73
C SER A 170 2.63 4.28 4.90
N SER A 171 1.93 5.14 5.56
CA SER A 171 0.94 4.89 6.62
C SER A 171 0.13 6.16 6.86
N VAL A 172 -1.09 6.03 7.35
CA VAL A 172 -1.82 7.20 7.89
C VAL A 172 -1.05 7.89 9.02
N ALA A 173 -0.22 7.15 9.76
CA ALA A 173 0.68 7.69 10.78
C ALA A 173 1.80 8.58 10.20
N GLY A 174 2.07 8.53 8.89
CA GLY A 174 2.99 9.43 8.19
C GLY A 174 2.31 10.67 7.62
N LEU A 175 0.98 10.76 7.67
CA LEU A 175 0.21 11.89 7.12
C LEU A 175 -0.15 12.91 8.21
N ASN A 176 -0.32 12.45 9.43
CA ASN A 176 -0.69 13.27 10.59
C ASN A 176 0.08 12.82 11.83
N GLY A 177 0.28 13.74 12.79
CA GLY A 177 0.79 13.38 14.10
C GLY A 177 -0.24 12.57 14.88
N MET A 178 0.12 11.34 15.27
CA MET A 178 -0.75 10.44 16.04
C MET A 178 -0.16 10.22 17.43
N ARG A 179 -0.87 10.70 18.47
CA ARG A 179 -0.45 10.51 19.85
C ARG A 179 -0.29 9.02 20.20
N GLY A 180 0.83 8.66 20.81
CA GLY A 180 1.13 7.29 21.23
C GLY A 180 1.68 6.40 20.13
N MET A 181 1.77 6.89 18.89
CA MET A 181 2.46 6.18 17.82
C MET A 181 3.97 6.46 17.88
N PRO A 182 4.81 5.46 17.56
CA PRO A 182 6.25 5.58 17.58
C PRO A 182 6.77 6.72 16.69
N ALA A 183 7.67 7.55 17.22
CA ALA A 183 8.09 8.79 16.57
C ALA A 183 8.91 8.54 15.28
N ALA A 184 9.87 7.60 15.32
CA ALA A 184 10.68 7.26 14.14
C ALA A 184 9.82 6.63 13.04
N TYR A 185 8.85 5.79 13.41
CA TYR A 185 7.92 5.22 12.45
C TYR A 185 7.13 6.33 11.73
N GLN A 186 6.52 7.26 12.49
CA GLN A 186 5.77 8.37 11.91
C GLN A 186 6.66 9.23 11.00
N ALA A 187 7.85 9.58 11.47
CA ALA A 187 8.82 10.37 10.70
C ALA A 187 9.20 9.66 9.39
N THR A 188 9.51 8.36 9.44
CA THR A 188 9.89 7.60 8.24
C THR A 188 8.73 7.46 7.25
N LYS A 189 7.50 7.24 7.73
CA LYS A 189 6.32 7.13 6.85
C LYS A 189 5.92 8.48 6.23
N GLY A 190 6.15 9.58 6.92
CA GLY A 190 6.06 10.94 6.36
C GLY A 190 7.13 11.20 5.30
N ALA A 191 8.38 10.79 5.58
CA ALA A 191 9.48 10.90 4.61
C ALA A 191 9.20 10.08 3.34
N VAL A 192 8.64 8.87 3.46
CA VAL A 192 8.22 8.03 2.31
C VAL A 192 7.16 8.75 1.47
N ALA A 193 6.19 9.41 2.09
CA ALA A 193 5.17 10.17 1.37
C ALA A 193 5.78 11.32 0.55
N THR A 194 6.75 12.04 1.12
CA THR A 194 7.47 13.12 0.42
C THR A 194 8.40 12.59 -0.66
N LEU A 195 9.17 11.52 -0.38
CA LEU A 195 10.05 10.86 -1.34
C LEU A 195 9.27 10.35 -2.56
N THR A 196 8.09 9.79 -2.35
CA THR A 196 7.18 9.36 -3.42
C THR A 196 6.89 10.50 -4.40
N LYS A 197 6.53 11.68 -3.90
CA LYS A 197 6.27 12.87 -4.73
C LYS A 197 7.51 13.35 -5.47
N SER A 198 8.66 13.36 -4.80
CA SER A 198 9.95 13.79 -5.39
C SER A 198 10.36 12.88 -6.55
N LEU A 199 10.31 11.56 -6.36
CA LEU A 199 10.66 10.59 -7.40
C LEU A 199 9.65 10.60 -8.56
N ALA A 200 8.37 10.74 -8.26
CA ALA A 200 7.32 10.87 -9.27
C ALA A 200 7.58 12.07 -10.18
N ALA A 201 7.87 13.24 -9.61
CA ALA A 201 8.19 14.45 -10.37
C ALA A 201 9.48 14.29 -11.21
N SER A 202 10.49 13.58 -10.68
CA SER A 202 11.79 13.42 -11.33
C SER A 202 11.78 12.43 -12.50
N TRP A 203 10.85 11.48 -12.54
CA TRP A 203 10.87 10.37 -13.51
C TRP A 203 9.63 10.29 -14.40
N ALA A 204 8.66 11.18 -14.22
CA ALA A 204 7.38 11.16 -14.94
C ALA A 204 7.55 11.22 -16.47
N ASP A 205 8.42 12.09 -16.98
CA ASP A 205 8.71 12.29 -18.39
C ASP A 205 9.41 11.09 -19.04
N ARG A 206 9.87 10.14 -18.22
CA ARG A 206 10.52 8.89 -18.64
C ARG A 206 9.68 7.64 -18.36
N GLY A 207 8.37 7.83 -18.15
CA GLY A 207 7.39 6.75 -18.06
C GLY A 207 7.37 5.99 -16.74
N ILE A 208 8.06 6.45 -15.68
CA ILE A 208 8.02 5.82 -14.37
C ILE A 208 6.99 6.53 -13.49
N ARG A 209 6.05 5.77 -12.97
CA ARG A 209 5.09 6.23 -11.97
C ARG A 209 5.54 5.83 -10.58
N VAL A 210 5.47 6.74 -9.64
CA VAL A 210 5.79 6.49 -8.23
C VAL A 210 4.62 6.95 -7.38
N ASN A 211 3.98 6.02 -6.70
CA ASN A 211 2.85 6.31 -5.81
C ASN A 211 3.03 5.59 -4.47
N ALA A 212 2.26 5.99 -3.48
CA ALA A 212 2.23 5.33 -2.19
C ALA A 212 0.82 4.92 -1.79
N ILE A 213 0.73 3.80 -1.08
CA ILE A 213 -0.46 3.43 -0.30
C ILE A 213 -0.16 3.81 1.15
N ALA A 214 -1.12 4.46 1.81
CA ALA A 214 -1.09 4.78 3.23
C ALA A 214 -2.18 3.98 3.96
N PRO A 215 -1.87 2.76 4.44
CA PRO A 215 -2.82 1.94 5.18
C PRO A 215 -3.19 2.58 6.52
N GLY A 216 -4.44 2.40 6.94
CA GLY A 216 -4.87 2.59 8.30
C GLY A 216 -4.54 1.37 9.18
N TRP A 217 -5.50 0.94 9.98
CA TRP A 217 -5.32 -0.22 10.86
C TRP A 217 -5.75 -1.51 10.18
N PHE A 218 -4.78 -2.40 9.98
CA PHE A 218 -4.97 -3.74 9.40
C PHE A 218 -4.31 -4.79 10.29
N PRO A 219 -4.88 -6.01 10.42
CA PRO A 219 -4.20 -7.12 11.06
C PRO A 219 -2.91 -7.47 10.29
N SER A 220 -1.80 -7.52 10.99
CA SER A 220 -0.49 -7.94 10.48
C SER A 220 0.36 -8.51 11.61
N GLU A 221 1.54 -9.04 11.32
CA GLU A 221 2.49 -9.43 12.37
C GLU A 221 2.91 -8.21 13.21
N MET A 222 3.13 -7.06 12.57
CA MET A 222 3.50 -5.80 13.22
C MET A 222 2.43 -5.29 14.19
N THR A 223 1.15 -5.40 13.82
CA THR A 223 0.01 -4.90 14.62
C THR A 223 -0.63 -5.99 15.49
N GLY A 224 -0.25 -7.25 15.28
CA GLY A 224 -0.96 -8.41 15.83
C GLY A 224 -1.05 -8.45 17.35
N ALA A 225 -0.03 -7.97 18.07
CA ALA A 225 -0.08 -7.89 19.52
C ALA A 225 -1.17 -6.93 20.02
N TRP A 226 -1.37 -5.82 19.31
CA TRP A 226 -2.36 -4.81 19.66
C TRP A 226 -3.77 -5.19 19.19
N VAL A 227 -3.89 -5.63 17.93
CA VAL A 227 -5.19 -5.99 17.32
C VAL A 227 -5.84 -7.21 18.00
N ARG A 228 -5.07 -8.09 18.66
CA ARG A 228 -5.62 -9.18 19.47
C ARG A 228 -6.31 -8.71 20.76
N GLN A 229 -5.95 -7.54 21.27
CA GLN A 229 -6.59 -6.97 22.46
C GLN A 229 -7.94 -6.35 22.12
N SER A 230 -9.01 -6.81 22.76
CA SER A 230 -10.38 -6.32 22.50
C SER A 230 -10.52 -4.82 22.75
N ALA A 231 -9.93 -4.31 23.84
CA ALA A 231 -9.95 -2.90 24.16
C ALA A 231 -9.31 -2.03 23.08
N PHE A 232 -8.18 -2.48 22.50
CA PHE A 232 -7.51 -1.79 21.42
C PHE A 232 -8.37 -1.78 20.13
N ARG A 233 -8.91 -2.96 19.75
CA ARG A 233 -9.82 -3.03 18.60
C ARG A 233 -11.03 -2.12 18.74
N HIS A 234 -11.66 -2.13 19.94
CA HIS A 234 -12.79 -1.25 20.22
C HIS A 234 -12.41 0.22 20.08
N HIS A 235 -11.26 0.61 20.67
CA HIS A 235 -10.76 1.98 20.53
C HIS A 235 -10.56 2.39 19.07
N ILE A 236 -9.87 1.57 18.27
CA ILE A 236 -9.63 1.87 16.84
C ILE A 236 -10.94 1.91 16.06
N SER A 237 -11.85 0.96 16.31
CA SER A 237 -13.14 0.92 15.62
C SER A 237 -13.98 2.16 15.91
N ASN A 238 -13.99 2.63 17.17
CA ASN A 238 -14.73 3.83 17.54
C ASN A 238 -14.14 5.12 16.95
N ASN A 239 -12.85 5.14 16.66
CA ASN A 239 -12.17 6.27 16.01
C ASN A 239 -12.08 6.15 14.49
N SER A 240 -12.53 5.04 13.91
CA SER A 240 -12.65 4.86 12.47
C SER A 240 -14.05 5.29 12.02
N PRO A 241 -14.19 6.17 11.03
CA PRO A 241 -15.51 6.52 10.47
C PRO A 241 -16.29 5.31 9.94
N MET A 242 -15.60 4.27 9.43
CA MET A 242 -16.25 3.01 9.03
C MET A 242 -16.56 2.06 10.20
N GLY A 243 -16.23 2.41 11.44
CA GLY A 243 -16.56 1.63 12.64
C GLY A 243 -15.78 0.34 12.83
N ARG A 244 -14.73 0.08 12.05
CA ARG A 244 -13.96 -1.17 12.10
C ARG A 244 -12.52 -1.00 11.64
N ILE A 245 -11.70 -1.99 11.94
CA ILE A 245 -10.39 -2.17 11.31
C ILE A 245 -10.55 -2.76 9.89
N GLY A 246 -9.58 -2.52 9.02
CA GLY A 246 -9.58 -3.05 7.66
C GLY A 246 -9.22 -4.54 7.61
N LYS A 247 -9.62 -5.21 6.52
CA LYS A 247 -9.15 -6.55 6.16
C LYS A 247 -7.99 -6.40 5.18
N PRO A 248 -6.89 -7.18 5.27
CA PRO A 248 -5.74 -7.07 4.37
C PRO A 248 -6.11 -7.06 2.88
N ASP A 249 -7.12 -7.83 2.47
CA ASP A 249 -7.59 -7.88 1.09
C ASP A 249 -8.18 -6.54 0.59
N GLU A 250 -8.62 -5.66 1.48
CA GLU A 250 -9.17 -4.35 1.09
C GLU A 250 -8.10 -3.37 0.58
N LEU A 251 -6.80 -3.71 0.76
CA LEU A 251 -5.68 -2.99 0.17
C LEU A 251 -5.40 -3.40 -1.28
N THR A 252 -5.84 -4.61 -1.68
CA THR A 252 -5.45 -5.22 -2.95
C THR A 252 -6.03 -4.51 -4.17
N GLY A 253 -7.19 -3.87 -4.03
CA GLY A 253 -7.79 -3.06 -5.10
C GLY A 253 -6.92 -1.85 -5.46
N THR A 254 -6.45 -1.11 -4.46
CA THR A 254 -5.53 0.01 -4.66
C THR A 254 -4.17 -0.46 -5.17
N LEU A 255 -3.67 -1.60 -4.68
CA LEU A 255 -2.44 -2.21 -5.17
C LEU A 255 -2.55 -2.54 -6.67
N LEU A 256 -3.63 -3.20 -7.09
CA LEU A 256 -3.85 -3.57 -8.49
C LEU A 256 -3.99 -2.33 -9.39
N LEU A 257 -4.74 -1.31 -8.93
CA LEU A 257 -4.83 -0.02 -9.61
C LEU A 257 -3.43 0.54 -9.89
N LEU A 258 -2.58 0.63 -8.87
CA LEU A 258 -1.25 1.24 -9.00
C LEU A 258 -0.26 0.37 -9.78
N ALA A 259 -0.42 -0.96 -9.79
CA ALA A 259 0.43 -1.90 -10.52
C ALA A 259 0.06 -2.02 -12.02
N SER A 260 -1.10 -1.53 -12.42
CA SER A 260 -1.66 -1.71 -13.76
C SER A 260 -1.73 -0.40 -14.56
N GLU A 261 -2.18 -0.50 -15.83
CA GLU A 261 -2.40 0.65 -16.69
C GLU A 261 -3.60 1.52 -16.27
N ALA A 262 -4.45 1.01 -15.37
CA ALA A 262 -5.54 1.79 -14.78
C ALA A 262 -5.06 3.04 -14.02
N SER A 263 -3.78 3.09 -13.66
CA SER A 263 -3.14 4.26 -13.04
C SER A 263 -2.14 4.99 -13.97
N SER A 264 -2.27 4.87 -15.28
CA SER A 264 -1.34 5.48 -16.25
C SER A 264 -1.17 6.99 -16.09
N PHE A 265 -2.17 7.68 -15.51
CA PHE A 265 -2.11 9.12 -15.21
C PHE A 265 -2.13 9.44 -13.71
N ILE A 266 -1.93 8.42 -12.85
CA ILE A 266 -1.81 8.60 -11.39
C ILE A 266 -0.33 8.56 -11.04
N ASN A 267 0.24 9.70 -10.62
CA ASN A 267 1.65 9.82 -10.25
C ASN A 267 1.83 10.76 -9.06
N GLY A 268 2.75 10.44 -8.16
CA GLY A 268 3.04 11.23 -6.97
C GLY A 268 1.95 11.21 -5.88
N GLN A 269 0.99 10.29 -5.97
CA GLN A 269 -0.13 10.23 -5.02
C GLN A 269 0.19 9.37 -3.80
N VAL A 270 -0.37 9.77 -2.67
CA VAL A 270 -0.40 8.99 -1.43
C VAL A 270 -1.85 8.65 -1.14
N ILE A 271 -2.24 7.43 -1.45
CA ILE A 271 -3.64 7.00 -1.37
C ILE A 271 -3.90 6.37 0.00
N SER A 272 -4.69 7.04 0.82
CA SER A 272 -5.14 6.48 2.11
C SER A 272 -6.17 5.38 1.88
N VAL A 273 -5.93 4.22 2.51
CA VAL A 273 -6.88 3.10 2.59
C VAL A 273 -7.05 2.79 4.06
N ASP A 274 -7.97 3.47 4.72
CA ASP A 274 -7.96 3.60 6.18
C ASP A 274 -9.35 3.67 6.83
N GLY A 275 -10.43 3.46 6.08
CA GLY A 275 -11.79 3.59 6.59
C GLY A 275 -12.17 5.02 6.98
N GLY A 276 -11.48 6.02 6.42
CA GLY A 276 -11.74 7.44 6.63
C GLY A 276 -11.02 8.06 7.83
N ILE A 277 -10.08 7.33 8.47
CA ILE A 277 -9.36 7.83 9.67
C ILE A 277 -8.60 9.13 9.36
N SER A 278 -7.86 9.18 8.25
CA SER A 278 -7.08 10.37 7.88
C SER A 278 -7.93 11.56 7.40
N SER A 279 -9.18 11.31 7.02
CA SER A 279 -10.14 12.33 6.56
C SER A 279 -11.00 12.86 7.70
N SER A 280 -10.86 12.32 8.91
CA SER A 280 -11.62 12.70 10.10
C SER A 280 -10.74 13.42 11.10
N THR A 281 -11.30 14.36 11.86
CA THR A 281 -10.63 14.99 13.00
C THR A 281 -10.42 14.02 14.17
N GLY A 282 -10.97 12.81 14.08
CA GLY A 282 -10.90 11.78 15.12
C GLY A 282 -11.92 11.93 16.24
N LEU A 283 -12.56 13.08 16.32
CA LEU A 283 -13.64 13.36 17.28
C LEU A 283 -14.95 13.58 16.52
N PRO A 284 -16.05 12.94 16.90
CA PRO A 284 -17.35 13.28 16.34
C PRO A 284 -17.64 14.75 16.69
N PHE A 285 -18.05 15.54 15.69
CA PHE A 285 -18.41 16.95 15.91
C PHE A 285 -19.57 17.09 16.91
N PHE A 286 -20.47 16.11 16.90
CA PHE A 286 -21.55 16.00 17.88
C PHE A 286 -21.36 14.73 18.71
N THR A 287 -21.49 14.86 20.05
CA THR A 287 -21.59 13.71 20.95
C THR A 287 -22.97 13.07 20.86
N GLU A 288 -23.12 11.84 21.36
CA GLU A 288 -24.44 11.18 21.43
C GLU A 288 -25.46 12.01 22.22
N GLU A 289 -25.04 12.66 23.31
CA GLU A 289 -25.88 13.55 24.09
C GLU A 289 -26.35 14.78 23.29
N MET A 290 -25.44 15.34 22.46
CA MET A 290 -25.78 16.45 21.57
C MET A 290 -26.77 16.01 20.50
N PHE A 291 -26.61 14.82 19.94
CA PHE A 291 -27.57 14.24 18.98
C PHE A 291 -28.95 14.06 19.62
N GLN A 292 -29.00 13.53 20.85
CA GLN A 292 -30.28 13.38 21.59
C GLN A 292 -30.94 14.73 21.92
N TYR A 293 -30.13 15.74 22.23
CA TYR A 293 -30.65 17.09 22.44
C TYR A 293 -31.22 17.68 21.14
N MET A 294 -30.49 17.55 20.04
CA MET A 294 -30.91 18.07 18.71
C MET A 294 -32.16 17.33 18.19
N GLU A 295 -32.29 16.03 18.40
CA GLU A 295 -33.48 15.24 18.03
C GLU A 295 -34.72 15.72 18.81
N LYS A 296 -34.55 16.10 20.10
CA LYS A 296 -35.64 16.70 20.89
C LYS A 296 -35.99 18.11 20.41
N ALA A 297 -35.00 18.88 19.96
CA ALA A 297 -35.22 20.25 19.49
C ALA A 297 -35.83 20.28 18.06
N VAL A 298 -35.48 19.33 17.21
CA VAL A 298 -35.94 19.21 15.81
C VAL A 298 -36.29 17.72 15.53
N PRO A 299 -37.46 17.25 16.01
CA PRO A 299 -37.84 15.83 15.82
C PRO A 299 -37.86 15.42 14.36
N GLY A 300 -37.18 14.33 14.00
CA GLY A 300 -37.03 13.83 12.61
C GLY A 300 -36.10 14.66 11.75
N GLY A 301 -35.44 15.68 12.29
CA GLY A 301 -34.49 16.53 11.56
C GLY A 301 -33.08 15.93 11.39
N MET A 302 -32.77 14.88 12.12
CA MET A 302 -31.49 14.16 12.02
C MET A 302 -31.70 12.71 11.62
N ALA A 303 -30.95 12.25 10.63
CA ALA A 303 -30.98 10.86 10.23
C ALA A 303 -30.56 9.97 11.42
N LYS A 304 -31.39 8.99 11.75
CA LYS A 304 -31.05 8.00 12.78
C LYS A 304 -29.72 7.35 12.40
N ARG A 305 -28.75 7.41 13.30
CA ARG A 305 -27.50 6.65 13.12
C ARG A 305 -27.87 5.17 13.09
N ILE A 306 -27.76 4.52 11.94
CA ILE A 306 -27.87 3.08 11.83
C ILE A 306 -26.63 2.54 12.56
N LYS A 307 -26.81 1.95 13.74
CA LYS A 307 -25.76 1.14 14.37
C LYS A 307 -25.55 -0.07 13.46
N PRO A 308 -24.34 -0.33 12.99
CA PRO A 308 -24.07 -1.63 12.39
C PRO A 308 -24.25 -2.68 13.49
N ASP A 309 -25.07 -3.68 13.25
CA ASP A 309 -25.27 -4.86 14.09
C ASP A 309 -23.96 -5.63 14.28
#